data_50c9712f2ff3f928babf5be2db4ce04c
#
_entry.id   50c9712f2ff3f928babf5be2db4ce04c
#
_cell.length_a   1.000
_cell.length_b   1.000
_cell.length_c   1.000
_cell.angle_alpha   90.00
_cell.angle_beta   90.00
_cell.angle_gamma   90.00
#
_symmetry.space_group_name_H-M   'P 1'
#
loop_
_entity.id
_entity.type
_entity.pdbx_description
1 polymer ?
#
loop_
_entity_poly.entity_id
_entity_poly.type
_entity_poly.pdbx_seq_one_letter_code
_entity_poly.pdbx_strand_id
1 'polypeptide(L)'
;MNLKKIVAAGIAAVCAVSMAACGGSGSGSSKVTDIQYKDIKLGQTGKDIKANLKLFSHRTDMLKNDYPGTTWKQYIAEFNKTYPNIKVTVEANSDYANSAMTRLQGGDWGDIMMIPAVDRAELQNYFISYGSLGDMNKEIKYAVNQSYQKKVYGVASVGNASGIVYNKRIFKEAGIDKLPTTPKEFISDLKAIKEKTKATPLYTNYAAGWTMGAWDAYIGGTATGDPN
;
A
#
# COMPACT_ATOMS: atom_id res chain seq x y z
N MET A 1 -12.12 -10.48 -2.87
CA MET A 1 -12.66 -9.18 -2.42
C MET A 1 -12.39 -8.15 -3.51
N ASN A 2 -13.40 -7.40 -3.94
CA ASN A 2 -13.26 -6.55 -5.13
C ASN A 2 -12.49 -5.27 -4.75
N LEU A 3 -11.37 -4.96 -5.40
CA LEU A 3 -10.55 -3.75 -5.18
C LEU A 3 -11.40 -2.46 -5.18
N LYS A 4 -12.45 -2.44 -5.99
CA LYS A 4 -13.45 -1.36 -6.06
C LYS A 4 -14.12 -1.05 -4.70
N LYS A 5 -14.30 -2.06 -3.85
CA LYS A 5 -14.91 -1.88 -2.53
C LYS A 5 -13.96 -1.23 -1.51
N ILE A 6 -12.66 -1.50 -1.61
CA ILE A 6 -11.65 -0.97 -0.70
C ILE A 6 -11.44 0.53 -0.93
N VAL A 7 -11.36 0.94 -2.20
CA VAL A 7 -11.18 2.36 -2.56
C VAL A 7 -12.40 3.18 -2.13
N ALA A 8 -13.61 2.66 -2.38
CA ALA A 8 -14.84 3.35 -1.99
C ALA A 8 -14.96 3.52 -0.46
N ALA A 9 -14.55 2.52 0.32
CA ALA A 9 -14.61 2.59 1.78
C ALA A 9 -13.63 3.63 2.35
N GLY A 10 -12.40 3.64 1.86
CA GLY A 10 -11.39 4.59 2.31
C GLY A 10 -11.81 6.05 2.11
N ILE A 11 -12.34 6.35 0.93
CA ILE A 11 -12.78 7.70 0.56
C ILE A 11 -14.03 8.11 1.35
N ALA A 12 -15.01 7.23 1.53
CA ALA A 12 -16.21 7.54 2.28
C ALA A 12 -15.94 7.82 3.76
N ALA A 13 -14.99 7.10 4.38
CA ALA A 13 -14.62 7.31 5.77
C ALA A 13 -13.96 8.67 6.00
N VAL A 14 -13.06 9.08 5.10
CA VAL A 14 -12.38 10.39 5.18
C VAL A 14 -13.37 11.53 4.99
N CYS A 15 -14.40 11.40 4.12
CA CYS A 15 -15.38 12.43 3.89
C CYS A 15 -16.25 12.73 5.12
N ALA A 16 -16.55 11.74 5.93
CA ALA A 16 -17.37 11.94 7.14
C ALA A 16 -16.62 12.76 8.22
N VAL A 17 -15.28 12.73 8.21
CA VAL A 17 -14.44 13.43 9.19
C VAL A 17 -14.13 14.87 8.76
N SER A 18 -13.95 15.12 7.45
CA SER A 18 -13.59 16.46 6.95
C SER A 18 -14.72 17.50 7.07
N MET A 19 -15.99 17.08 7.19
CA MET A 19 -17.10 18.03 7.40
C MET A 19 -17.15 18.63 8.82
N ALA A 20 -16.49 17.99 9.81
CA ALA A 20 -16.37 18.53 11.14
C ALA A 20 -15.32 19.66 11.27
N ALA A 21 -14.43 19.81 10.27
CA ALA A 21 -13.32 20.75 10.28
C ALA A 21 -13.63 22.11 9.60
N CYS A 22 -14.74 22.26 8.88
CA CYS A 22 -15.07 23.48 8.11
C CYS A 22 -16.09 24.41 8.77
N GLY A 23 -16.24 24.39 10.06
CA GLY A 23 -17.20 25.23 10.79
C GLY A 23 -16.63 25.96 12.00
N GLY A 24 -16.06 27.15 11.81
CA GLY A 24 -16.00 28.18 12.86
C GLY A 24 -14.74 28.23 13.71
N SER A 25 -14.10 29.38 13.72
CA SER A 25 -13.09 29.83 14.69
C SER A 25 -13.64 29.70 16.13
N GLY A 26 -13.32 28.63 16.79
CA GLY A 26 -13.62 28.42 18.20
C GLY A 26 -12.68 27.37 18.73
N SER A 27 -11.85 27.71 19.72
CA SER A 27 -10.98 26.78 20.43
C SER A 27 -11.84 25.79 21.24
N GLY A 28 -12.32 24.78 20.56
CA GLY A 28 -12.99 23.64 21.11
C GLY A 28 -12.40 22.40 20.46
N SER A 29 -11.78 21.55 21.26
CA SER A 29 -11.39 20.19 20.88
C SER A 29 -12.61 19.46 20.32
N SER A 30 -12.84 19.59 19.01
CA SER A 30 -13.84 18.79 18.31
C SER A 30 -13.43 17.33 18.48
N LYS A 31 -14.18 16.58 19.30
CA LYS A 31 -14.09 15.13 19.32
C LYS A 31 -14.39 14.68 17.89
N VAL A 32 -13.35 14.36 17.14
CA VAL A 32 -13.48 13.62 15.88
C VAL A 32 -14.20 12.33 16.28
N THR A 33 -15.46 12.22 15.89
CA THR A 33 -16.22 11.00 16.10
C THR A 33 -15.50 9.91 15.33
N ASP A 34 -14.91 8.96 16.04
CA ASP A 34 -14.21 7.82 15.47
C ASP A 34 -15.22 6.95 14.70
N ILE A 35 -15.47 7.30 13.44
CA ILE A 35 -16.26 6.44 12.54
C ILE A 35 -15.42 5.22 12.26
N GLN A 36 -15.89 4.08 12.71
CA GLN A 36 -15.21 2.82 12.48
C GLN A 36 -15.60 2.25 11.12
N TYR A 37 -14.68 1.61 10.40
CA TYR A 37 -14.96 0.96 9.13
C TYR A 37 -16.18 0.01 9.19
N LYS A 38 -16.34 -0.71 10.30
CA LYS A 38 -17.48 -1.62 10.52
C LYS A 38 -18.85 -0.93 10.48
N ASP A 39 -18.90 0.37 10.76
CA ASP A 39 -20.14 1.16 10.80
C ASP A 39 -20.48 1.73 9.40
N ILE A 40 -19.59 1.57 8.43
CA ILE A 40 -19.75 2.05 7.06
C ILE A 40 -20.39 0.97 6.19
N LYS A 41 -21.59 1.27 5.69
CA LYS A 41 -22.24 0.47 4.67
C LYS A 41 -21.89 1.03 3.30
N LEU A 42 -20.98 0.34 2.58
CA LEU A 42 -20.54 0.77 1.25
C LEU A 42 -21.72 0.95 0.29
N GLY A 43 -21.76 2.09 -0.38
CA GLY A 43 -22.84 2.46 -1.28
C GLY A 43 -24.12 2.95 -0.60
N GLN A 44 -24.11 3.10 0.74
CA GLN A 44 -25.23 3.64 1.51
C GLN A 44 -24.80 4.80 2.42
N THR A 45 -23.78 4.58 3.25
CA THR A 45 -23.25 5.60 4.15
C THR A 45 -22.61 6.73 3.34
N GLY A 46 -22.94 7.98 3.67
CA GLY A 46 -22.28 9.17 3.11
C GLY A 46 -22.67 9.55 1.68
N LYS A 47 -23.78 9.05 1.13
CA LYS A 47 -24.23 9.39 -0.24
C LYS A 47 -24.50 10.88 -0.45
N ASP A 48 -24.96 11.57 0.57
CA ASP A 48 -25.31 12.99 0.52
C ASP A 48 -24.13 13.92 0.79
N ILE A 49 -22.97 13.36 1.12
CA ILE A 49 -21.76 14.13 1.41
C ILE A 49 -21.29 14.84 0.15
N LYS A 50 -21.03 16.14 0.29
CA LYS A 50 -20.37 16.97 -0.74
C LYS A 50 -18.96 17.30 -0.26
N ALA A 51 -17.96 16.87 -1.00
CA ALA A 51 -16.56 17.11 -0.64
C ALA A 51 -15.67 17.26 -1.88
N ASN A 52 -14.54 17.97 -1.70
CA ASN A 52 -13.44 17.99 -2.66
C ASN A 52 -12.23 17.36 -1.95
N LEU A 53 -11.82 16.20 -2.40
CA LEU A 53 -10.73 15.43 -1.81
C LEU A 53 -9.48 15.49 -2.68
N LYS A 54 -8.32 15.57 -2.02
CA LYS A 54 -7.01 15.46 -2.64
C LYS A 54 -6.43 14.09 -2.31
N LEU A 55 -6.09 13.32 -3.34
CA LEU A 55 -5.40 12.04 -3.23
C LEU A 55 -3.96 12.19 -3.72
N PHE A 56 -2.99 11.84 -2.87
CA PHE A 56 -1.58 11.87 -3.22
C PHE A 56 -1.03 10.45 -3.40
N SER A 57 -0.39 10.18 -4.55
CA SER A 57 0.03 8.84 -4.96
C SER A 57 1.42 8.82 -5.60
N HIS A 58 2.06 7.65 -5.58
CA HIS A 58 3.29 7.38 -6.35
C HIS A 58 3.00 6.96 -7.81
N ARG A 59 1.74 6.66 -8.16
CA ARG A 59 1.35 6.08 -9.44
C ARG A 59 1.13 7.15 -10.49
N THR A 60 2.23 7.76 -10.96
CA THR A 60 2.22 8.75 -12.05
C THR A 60 1.80 8.14 -13.39
N ASP A 61 2.05 6.85 -13.59
CA ASP A 61 1.65 6.08 -14.76
C ASP A 61 0.13 6.01 -14.93
N MET A 62 -0.62 5.90 -13.83
CA MET A 62 -2.08 5.84 -13.86
C MET A 62 -2.76 7.18 -14.17
N LEU A 63 -2.02 8.28 -14.23
CA LEU A 63 -2.52 9.57 -14.73
C LEU A 63 -2.55 9.63 -16.27
N LYS A 64 -1.80 8.76 -16.95
CA LYS A 64 -1.68 8.75 -18.39
C LYS A 64 -2.88 8.05 -19.04
N ASN A 65 -3.33 8.57 -20.19
CA ASN A 65 -4.44 7.98 -20.93
C ASN A 65 -4.09 6.63 -21.58
N ASP A 66 -2.81 6.39 -21.86
CA ASP A 66 -2.27 5.17 -22.48
C ASP A 66 -1.85 4.10 -21.46
N TYR A 67 -2.17 4.30 -20.17
CA TYR A 67 -1.91 3.29 -19.15
C TYR A 67 -2.69 2.01 -19.45
N PRO A 68 -2.02 0.83 -19.52
CA PRO A 68 -2.66 -0.41 -19.96
C PRO A 68 -3.66 -1.01 -18.95
N GLY A 69 -3.69 -0.48 -17.75
CA GLY A 69 -4.63 -0.88 -16.70
C GLY A 69 -5.74 0.16 -16.48
N THR A 70 -6.39 0.09 -15.32
CA THR A 70 -7.40 1.07 -14.91
C THR A 70 -6.74 2.36 -14.45
N THR A 71 -7.00 3.47 -15.13
CA THR A 71 -6.47 4.80 -14.80
C THR A 71 -7.13 5.39 -13.55
N TRP A 72 -6.52 6.39 -12.93
CA TRP A 72 -7.16 7.16 -11.84
C TRP A 72 -8.49 7.77 -12.26
N LYS A 73 -8.57 8.30 -13.48
CA LYS A 73 -9.82 8.85 -14.04
C LYS A 73 -10.94 7.81 -14.06
N GLN A 74 -10.64 6.58 -14.45
CA GLN A 74 -11.62 5.49 -14.49
C GLN A 74 -12.02 5.04 -13.07
N TYR A 75 -11.07 4.94 -12.13
CA TYR A 75 -11.39 4.64 -10.72
C TYR A 75 -12.31 5.69 -10.11
N ILE A 76 -12.01 6.98 -10.33
CA ILE A 76 -12.84 8.08 -9.82
C ILE A 76 -14.22 8.07 -10.47
N ALA A 77 -14.30 7.83 -11.77
CA ALA A 77 -15.59 7.72 -12.47
C ALA A 77 -16.46 6.57 -11.93
N GLU A 78 -15.84 5.42 -11.60
CA GLU A 78 -16.55 4.30 -10.96
C GLU A 78 -17.01 4.65 -9.55
N PHE A 79 -16.15 5.29 -8.76
CA PHE A 79 -16.49 5.79 -7.44
C PHE A 79 -17.64 6.78 -7.47
N ASN A 80 -17.65 7.73 -8.41
CA ASN A 80 -18.68 8.76 -8.54
C ASN A 80 -20.04 8.23 -8.99
N LYS A 81 -20.16 7.00 -9.51
CA LYS A 81 -21.46 6.35 -9.70
C LYS A 81 -22.21 6.14 -8.38
N THR A 82 -21.45 5.95 -7.30
CA THR A 82 -22.01 5.72 -5.97
C THR A 82 -22.05 6.99 -5.13
N TYR A 83 -21.04 7.85 -5.29
CA TYR A 83 -20.86 9.09 -4.52
C TYR A 83 -20.69 10.29 -5.47
N PRO A 84 -21.78 10.73 -6.14
CA PRO A 84 -21.70 11.71 -7.22
C PRO A 84 -21.29 13.13 -6.79
N ASN A 85 -21.43 13.44 -5.51
CA ASN A 85 -21.16 14.77 -4.97
C ASN A 85 -19.73 14.93 -4.42
N ILE A 86 -18.91 13.87 -4.49
CA ILE A 86 -17.53 13.90 -4.02
C ILE A 86 -16.61 14.05 -5.22
N LYS A 87 -15.86 15.15 -5.27
CA LYS A 87 -14.81 15.36 -6.27
C LYS A 87 -13.49 14.86 -5.71
N VAL A 88 -12.72 14.12 -6.50
CA VAL A 88 -11.39 13.64 -6.13
C VAL A 88 -10.37 14.16 -7.13
N THR A 89 -9.39 14.93 -6.64
CA THR A 89 -8.23 15.38 -7.41
C THR A 89 -7.05 14.50 -7.06
N VAL A 90 -6.38 13.95 -8.07
CA VAL A 90 -5.20 13.10 -7.87
C VAL A 90 -3.95 13.87 -8.21
N GLU A 91 -3.04 13.95 -7.26
CA GLU A 91 -1.64 14.32 -7.48
C GLU A 91 -0.76 13.08 -7.40
N ALA A 92 0.23 12.96 -8.28
CA ALA A 92 1.20 11.89 -8.22
C ALA A 92 2.62 12.38 -8.46
N ASN A 93 3.58 11.79 -7.75
CA ASN A 93 4.99 12.13 -7.84
C ASN A 93 5.84 10.87 -7.93
N SER A 94 6.80 10.82 -8.84
CA SER A 94 7.74 9.70 -8.98
C SER A 94 8.75 9.63 -7.84
N ASP A 95 9.13 10.77 -7.24
CA ASP A 95 9.91 10.85 -5.99
C ASP A 95 8.97 10.87 -4.77
N TYR A 96 8.08 9.90 -4.73
CA TYR A 96 7.02 9.85 -3.74
C TYR A 96 7.52 9.76 -2.31
N ALA A 97 8.51 8.94 -2.03
CA ALA A 97 8.97 8.70 -0.67
C ALA A 97 9.41 10.00 0.03
N ASN A 98 10.26 10.78 -0.62
CA ASN A 98 10.74 12.07 -0.08
C ASN A 98 9.62 13.11 -0.02
N SER A 99 8.84 13.22 -1.10
CA SER A 99 7.72 14.18 -1.18
C SER A 99 6.65 13.90 -0.14
N ALA A 100 6.31 12.64 0.10
CA ALA A 100 5.29 12.25 1.06
C ALA A 100 5.72 12.56 2.50
N MET A 101 6.96 12.26 2.86
CA MET A 101 7.50 12.60 4.18
C MET A 101 7.53 14.10 4.42
N THR A 102 7.99 14.89 3.45
CA THR A 102 7.99 16.35 3.54
C THR A 102 6.58 16.91 3.74
N ARG A 103 5.61 16.42 2.99
CA ARG A 103 4.21 16.84 3.10
C ARG A 103 3.58 16.42 4.43
N LEU A 104 3.86 15.23 4.94
CA LEU A 104 3.39 14.79 6.25
C LEU A 104 3.90 15.71 7.36
N GLN A 105 5.19 16.02 7.36
CA GLN A 105 5.81 16.91 8.34
C GLN A 105 5.29 18.34 8.23
N GLY A 106 5.00 18.82 7.02
CA GLY A 106 4.43 20.14 6.76
C GLY A 106 2.92 20.24 6.98
N GLY A 107 2.22 19.13 7.17
CA GLY A 107 0.76 19.09 7.34
C GLY A 107 -0.06 19.35 6.06
N ASP A 108 0.57 19.49 4.90
CA ASP A 108 -0.09 19.73 3.60
C ASP A 108 0.04 18.51 2.67
N TRP A 109 -0.56 17.42 3.06
CA TRP A 109 -0.51 16.15 2.30
C TRP A 109 -1.85 15.77 1.63
N GLY A 110 -2.89 16.55 1.85
CA GLY A 110 -4.23 16.31 1.32
C GLY A 110 -5.11 15.49 2.26
N ASP A 111 -6.02 14.71 1.69
CA ASP A 111 -7.02 13.94 2.44
C ASP A 111 -6.73 12.44 2.41
N ILE A 112 -6.12 11.96 1.33
CA ILE A 112 -5.83 10.54 1.11
C ILE A 112 -4.42 10.43 0.53
N MET A 113 -3.61 9.52 1.08
CA MET A 113 -2.30 9.26 0.52
C MET A 113 -1.88 7.79 0.67
N MET A 114 -0.92 7.38 -0.12
CA MET A 114 -0.17 6.15 0.13
C MET A 114 0.75 6.40 1.32
N ILE A 115 0.59 5.65 2.41
CA ILE A 115 1.40 5.83 3.61
C ILE A 115 2.88 5.54 3.27
N PRO A 116 3.79 6.52 3.42
CA PRO A 116 5.22 6.29 3.22
C PRO A 116 5.83 5.49 4.37
N ALA A 117 7.15 5.34 4.38
CA ALA A 117 7.87 4.69 5.47
C ALA A 117 7.84 5.57 6.74
N VAL A 118 6.76 5.47 7.48
CA VAL A 118 6.52 6.16 8.77
C VAL A 118 6.66 5.14 9.88
N ASP A 119 7.26 5.55 11.00
CA ASP A 119 7.26 4.72 12.21
C ASP A 119 5.82 4.40 12.62
N ARG A 120 5.56 3.15 13.00
CA ARG A 120 4.22 2.72 13.40
C ARG A 120 3.64 3.52 14.54
N ALA A 121 4.47 3.95 15.49
CA ALA A 121 4.04 4.77 16.62
C ALA A 121 3.54 6.16 16.18
N GLU A 122 4.02 6.66 15.05
CA GLU A 122 3.63 7.97 14.51
C GLU A 122 2.36 7.93 13.65
N LEU A 123 1.90 6.74 13.22
CA LEU A 123 0.70 6.62 12.40
C LEU A 123 -0.50 7.36 12.98
N GLN A 124 -0.67 7.30 14.30
CA GLN A 124 -1.77 7.97 15.02
C GLN A 124 -1.67 9.51 14.97
N ASN A 125 -0.51 10.07 14.68
CA ASN A 125 -0.29 11.52 14.61
C ASN A 125 -0.72 12.10 13.26
N TYR A 126 -0.72 11.27 12.22
CA TYR A 126 -0.98 11.69 10.85
C TYR A 126 -2.30 11.18 10.29
N PHE A 127 -2.76 10.00 10.73
CA PHE A 127 -3.87 9.30 10.10
C PHE A 127 -4.98 8.98 11.10
N ILE A 128 -6.21 9.02 10.62
CA ILE A 128 -7.36 8.54 11.37
C ILE A 128 -7.38 7.02 11.44
N SER A 129 -7.91 6.46 12.52
CA SER A 129 -8.08 5.02 12.65
C SER A 129 -9.30 4.51 11.89
N TYR A 130 -9.15 3.43 11.14
CA TYR A 130 -10.25 2.69 10.52
C TYR A 130 -11.00 1.78 11.52
N GLY A 131 -10.41 1.53 12.69
CA GLY A 131 -10.99 0.67 13.70
C GLY A 131 -9.99 -0.28 14.35
N SER A 132 -10.52 -1.23 15.11
CA SER A 132 -9.69 -2.24 15.78
C SER A 132 -9.05 -3.20 14.77
N LEU A 133 -7.83 -3.67 15.06
CA LEU A 133 -7.16 -4.67 14.24
C LEU A 133 -7.99 -5.97 14.13
N GLY A 134 -8.69 -6.34 15.22
CA GLY A 134 -9.53 -7.52 15.22
C GLY A 134 -10.73 -7.43 14.27
N ASP A 135 -11.36 -6.27 14.16
CA ASP A 135 -12.46 -6.05 13.22
C ASP A 135 -11.95 -5.92 11.79
N MET A 136 -10.87 -5.16 11.60
CA MET A 136 -10.32 -4.94 10.26
C MET A 136 -9.77 -6.21 9.61
N ASN A 137 -9.20 -7.14 10.39
CA ASN A 137 -8.73 -8.44 9.87
C ASN A 137 -9.87 -9.33 9.32
N LYS A 138 -11.12 -9.11 9.73
CA LYS A 138 -12.28 -9.81 9.18
C LYS A 138 -12.67 -9.30 7.80
N GLU A 139 -12.37 -8.03 7.52
CA GLU A 139 -12.80 -7.31 6.32
C GLU A 139 -11.71 -7.22 5.26
N ILE A 140 -10.47 -7.00 5.67
CA ILE A 140 -9.33 -6.79 4.75
C ILE A 140 -8.15 -7.68 5.10
N LYS A 141 -7.36 -8.02 4.08
CA LYS A 141 -6.07 -8.70 4.26
C LYS A 141 -4.98 -7.68 4.60
N TYR A 142 -3.98 -8.14 5.36
CA TYR A 142 -2.79 -7.37 5.71
C TYR A 142 -3.07 -6.10 6.54
N ALA A 143 -4.15 -6.09 7.32
CA ALA A 143 -4.51 -4.97 8.19
C ALA A 143 -3.41 -4.65 9.22
N VAL A 144 -2.61 -5.65 9.62
CA VAL A 144 -1.52 -5.50 10.57
C VAL A 144 -0.41 -4.58 10.09
N ASN A 145 -0.18 -4.47 8.78
CA ASN A 145 0.95 -3.73 8.22
C ASN A 145 0.95 -2.24 8.59
N GLN A 146 -0.25 -1.64 8.68
CA GLN A 146 -0.41 -0.23 9.05
C GLN A 146 -1.24 -0.12 10.35
N SER A 147 -0.82 -0.90 11.36
CA SER A 147 -1.46 -0.89 12.68
C SER A 147 -0.48 -0.48 13.77
N TYR A 148 -1.02 0.19 14.78
CA TYR A 148 -0.34 0.52 16.02
C TYR A 148 -1.32 0.44 17.18
N GLN A 149 -0.89 -0.13 18.31
CA GLN A 149 -1.72 -0.31 19.52
C GLN A 149 -3.11 -0.92 19.23
N LYS A 150 -3.13 -1.96 18.39
CA LYS A 150 -4.35 -2.67 17.96
C LYS A 150 -5.36 -1.82 17.16
N LYS A 151 -4.97 -0.65 16.68
CA LYS A 151 -5.76 0.19 15.77
C LYS A 151 -5.13 0.18 14.37
N VAL A 152 -5.95 0.23 13.33
CA VAL A 152 -5.51 0.21 11.93
C VAL A 152 -5.65 1.60 11.34
N TYR A 153 -4.59 2.12 10.72
CA TYR A 153 -4.51 3.48 10.17
C TYR A 153 -4.39 3.51 8.64
N GLY A 154 -4.29 2.36 8.03
CA GLY A 154 -4.20 2.25 6.58
C GLY A 154 -4.72 0.92 6.07
N VAL A 155 -5.12 0.89 4.79
CA VAL A 155 -5.61 -0.31 4.12
C VAL A 155 -4.66 -0.70 2.99
N ALA A 156 -4.35 -1.99 2.87
CA ALA A 156 -3.53 -2.49 1.78
C ALA A 156 -4.30 -2.39 0.47
N SER A 157 -3.79 -1.59 -0.47
CA SER A 157 -4.35 -1.47 -1.81
C SER A 157 -3.89 -2.60 -2.74
N VAL A 158 -2.68 -3.11 -2.52
CA VAL A 158 -2.05 -4.20 -3.28
C VAL A 158 -1.21 -5.07 -2.34
N GLY A 159 -0.94 -6.30 -2.76
CA GLY A 159 0.02 -7.18 -2.12
C GLY A 159 1.07 -7.63 -3.14
N ASN A 160 2.30 -7.77 -2.70
CA ASN A 160 3.38 -8.31 -3.50
C ASN A 160 3.72 -9.73 -3.02
N ALA A 161 4.01 -10.61 -3.96
CA ALA A 161 4.72 -11.85 -3.67
C ALA A 161 6.18 -11.64 -4.00
N SER A 162 7.06 -12.01 -3.09
CA SER A 162 8.49 -11.92 -3.31
C SER A 162 9.12 -13.29 -3.35
N GLY A 163 10.15 -13.42 -4.16
CA GLY A 163 10.84 -14.68 -4.35
C GLY A 163 11.95 -14.52 -5.37
N ILE A 164 12.64 -15.62 -5.63
CA ILE A 164 13.69 -15.69 -6.64
C ILE A 164 13.05 -16.10 -7.96
N VAL A 165 13.15 -15.24 -8.97
CA VAL A 165 12.77 -15.56 -10.35
C VAL A 165 13.93 -16.29 -11.01
N TYR A 166 13.67 -17.43 -11.63
CA TYR A 166 14.68 -18.23 -12.31
C TYR A 166 14.32 -18.52 -13.76
N ASN A 167 15.34 -18.66 -14.59
CA ASN A 167 15.17 -19.04 -15.98
C ASN A 167 15.19 -20.56 -16.14
N LYS A 168 14.02 -21.14 -16.43
CA LYS A 168 13.85 -22.61 -16.57
C LYS A 168 14.77 -23.21 -17.64
N ARG A 169 15.04 -22.50 -18.74
CA ARG A 169 15.94 -22.98 -19.80
C ARG A 169 17.38 -23.09 -19.31
N ILE A 170 17.86 -22.08 -18.59
CA ILE A 170 19.22 -22.07 -18.02
C ILE A 170 19.38 -23.18 -16.97
N PHE A 171 18.38 -23.40 -16.11
CA PHE A 171 18.39 -24.49 -15.15
C PHE A 171 18.51 -25.85 -15.83
N LYS A 172 17.70 -26.09 -16.86
CA LYS A 172 17.77 -27.34 -17.66
C LYS A 172 19.12 -27.51 -18.34
N GLU A 173 19.68 -26.46 -18.95
CA GLU A 173 21.00 -26.45 -19.59
C GLU A 173 22.12 -26.78 -18.58
N ALA A 174 21.99 -26.30 -17.35
CA ALA A 174 22.92 -26.62 -16.26
C ALA A 174 22.72 -28.01 -15.64
N GLY A 175 21.66 -28.73 -16.01
CA GLY A 175 21.32 -30.05 -15.47
C GLY A 175 20.66 -29.96 -14.09
N ILE A 176 19.95 -28.88 -13.81
CA ILE A 176 19.22 -28.67 -12.54
C ILE A 176 17.74 -28.98 -12.79
N ASP A 177 17.31 -30.13 -12.28
CA ASP A 177 15.94 -30.64 -12.45
C ASP A 177 15.01 -30.28 -11.29
N LYS A 178 15.55 -29.93 -10.13
CA LYS A 178 14.79 -29.58 -8.93
C LYS A 178 15.23 -28.23 -8.41
N LEU A 179 14.27 -27.47 -7.87
CA LEU A 179 14.59 -26.20 -7.21
C LEU A 179 15.31 -26.47 -5.88
N PRO A 180 16.32 -25.66 -5.53
CA PRO A 180 17.03 -25.78 -4.28
C PRO A 180 16.10 -25.51 -3.09
N THR A 181 16.21 -26.29 -2.06
CA THR A 181 15.46 -26.17 -0.80
C THR A 181 16.33 -25.72 0.36
N THR A 182 17.65 -25.69 0.14
CA THR A 182 18.64 -25.26 1.14
C THR A 182 19.60 -24.24 0.54
N PRO A 183 20.22 -23.39 1.35
CA PRO A 183 21.28 -22.47 0.88
C PRO A 183 22.46 -23.21 0.23
N LYS A 184 22.80 -24.39 0.70
CA LYS A 184 23.88 -25.22 0.14
C LYS A 184 23.54 -25.68 -1.28
N GLU A 185 22.33 -26.17 -1.51
CA GLU A 185 21.84 -26.56 -2.83
C GLU A 185 21.79 -25.33 -3.77
N PHE A 186 21.28 -24.20 -3.29
CA PHE A 186 21.25 -22.96 -4.07
C PHE A 186 22.64 -22.55 -4.56
N ILE A 187 23.65 -22.56 -3.68
CA ILE A 187 25.04 -22.27 -4.07
C ILE A 187 25.60 -23.30 -5.03
N SER A 188 25.27 -24.58 -4.87
CA SER A 188 25.66 -25.63 -5.82
C SER A 188 25.06 -25.38 -7.21
N ASP A 189 23.81 -25.04 -7.28
CA ASP A 189 23.13 -24.73 -8.55
C ASP A 189 23.73 -23.52 -9.25
N LEU A 190 24.06 -22.44 -8.51
CA LEU A 190 24.76 -21.29 -9.07
C LEU A 190 26.13 -21.66 -9.65
N LYS A 191 26.87 -22.55 -9.00
CA LYS A 191 28.15 -23.06 -9.53
C LYS A 191 27.94 -23.86 -10.81
N ALA A 192 26.95 -24.76 -10.84
CA ALA A 192 26.60 -25.53 -12.02
C ALA A 192 26.21 -24.64 -13.21
N ILE A 193 25.43 -23.59 -12.99
CA ILE A 193 25.09 -22.61 -14.02
C ILE A 193 26.35 -21.91 -14.56
N LYS A 194 27.24 -21.49 -13.66
CA LYS A 194 28.50 -20.83 -14.06
C LYS A 194 29.40 -21.73 -14.89
N GLU A 195 29.48 -23.00 -14.55
CA GLU A 195 30.37 -23.98 -15.20
C GLU A 195 29.82 -24.48 -16.53
N LYS A 196 28.52 -24.68 -16.63
CA LYS A 196 27.89 -25.37 -17.76
C LYS A 196 27.18 -24.46 -18.75
N THR A 197 27.02 -23.18 -18.42
CA THR A 197 26.32 -22.21 -19.29
C THR A 197 27.11 -20.92 -19.44
N LYS A 198 26.66 -20.07 -20.38
CA LYS A 198 27.21 -18.71 -20.56
C LYS A 198 26.45 -17.67 -19.72
N ALA A 199 25.48 -18.07 -18.92
CA ALA A 199 24.66 -17.17 -18.15
C ALA A 199 25.38 -16.68 -16.89
N THR A 200 25.09 -15.47 -16.47
CA THR A 200 25.42 -14.99 -15.12
C THR A 200 24.53 -15.72 -14.12
N PRO A 201 25.09 -16.48 -13.17
CA PRO A 201 24.32 -17.37 -12.31
C PRO A 201 23.33 -16.64 -11.40
N LEU A 202 23.69 -15.47 -10.90
CA LEU A 202 22.87 -14.67 -9.98
C LEU A 202 22.94 -13.20 -10.37
N TYR A 203 21.79 -12.58 -10.45
CA TYR A 203 21.65 -11.14 -10.55
C TYR A 203 21.01 -10.60 -9.27
N THR A 204 21.64 -9.61 -8.66
CA THR A 204 21.10 -8.86 -7.53
C THR A 204 21.08 -7.37 -7.88
N ASN A 205 20.05 -6.66 -7.48
CA ASN A 205 19.93 -5.23 -7.74
C ASN A 205 20.70 -4.43 -6.67
N TYR A 206 21.99 -4.75 -6.50
CA TYR A 206 22.83 -4.23 -5.44
C TYR A 206 23.04 -2.71 -5.51
N ALA A 207 23.16 -2.15 -6.70
CA ALA A 207 23.45 -0.72 -6.89
C ALA A 207 22.36 0.20 -6.33
N ALA A 208 21.10 -0.24 -6.34
CA ALA A 208 20.00 0.54 -5.80
C ALA A 208 19.87 0.49 -4.27
N GLY A 209 20.52 -0.46 -3.60
CA GLY A 209 20.57 -0.61 -2.14
C GLY A 209 19.26 -1.11 -1.50
N TRP A 210 18.13 -0.45 -1.76
CA TRP A 210 16.86 -0.75 -1.11
C TRP A 210 16.37 -2.20 -1.31
N THR A 211 16.70 -2.82 -2.42
CA THR A 211 16.34 -4.21 -2.70
C THR A 211 17.08 -5.20 -1.81
N MET A 212 18.25 -4.85 -1.31
CA MET A 212 18.98 -5.67 -0.34
C MET A 212 18.29 -5.62 1.03
N GLY A 213 17.79 -4.44 1.45
CA GLY A 213 16.96 -4.34 2.66
C GLY A 213 15.68 -5.19 2.60
N ALA A 214 15.09 -5.33 1.40
CA ALA A 214 13.97 -6.26 1.21
C ALA A 214 14.38 -7.72 1.43
N TRP A 215 15.58 -8.12 1.02
CA TRP A 215 16.12 -9.45 1.32
C TRP A 215 16.25 -9.72 2.82
N ASP A 216 16.78 -8.77 3.57
CA ASP A 216 16.95 -8.91 5.02
C ASP A 216 15.61 -9.10 5.72
N ALA A 217 14.58 -8.35 5.32
CA ALA A 217 13.23 -8.50 5.84
C ALA A 217 12.63 -9.89 5.55
N TYR A 218 12.91 -10.46 4.36
CA TYR A 218 12.47 -11.82 4.03
C TYR A 218 13.18 -12.88 4.84
N ILE A 219 14.50 -12.78 4.97
CA ILE A 219 15.30 -13.73 5.72
C ILE A 219 14.87 -13.69 7.19
N GLY A 220 14.75 -12.51 7.77
CA GLY A 220 14.31 -12.32 9.16
C GLY A 220 12.91 -12.88 9.41
N GLY A 221 11.94 -12.47 8.61
CA GLY A 221 10.55 -12.95 8.74
C GLY A 221 10.40 -14.45 8.52
N THR A 222 11.16 -15.04 7.58
CA THR A 222 11.15 -16.48 7.34
C THR A 222 11.80 -17.26 8.48
N ALA A 223 12.90 -16.72 9.03
CA ALA A 223 13.65 -17.38 10.10
C ALA A 223 12.89 -17.37 11.45
N THR A 224 12.18 -16.28 11.73
CA THR A 224 11.45 -16.11 12.99
C THR A 224 10.00 -16.59 12.92
N GLY A 225 9.43 -16.70 11.73
CA GLY A 225 7.99 -16.91 11.52
C GLY A 225 7.14 -15.69 11.93
N ASP A 226 7.79 -14.58 12.26
CA ASP A 226 7.15 -13.32 12.63
C ASP A 226 7.17 -12.36 11.42
N PRO A 227 6.01 -11.93 10.93
CA PRO A 227 5.92 -11.00 9.81
C PRO A 227 6.19 -9.53 10.21
N ASN A 228 6.50 -9.24 11.47
CA ASN A 228 6.71 -7.89 12.01
C ASN A 228 8.17 -7.59 12.31
#